data_5d7b7b3704c768e51cdea61f2cd8a196
#
_entry.id   5d7b7b3704c768e51cdea61f2cd8a196
#
_cell.length_a   1.000
_cell.length_b   1.000
_cell.length_c   1.000
_cell.angle_alpha   90.00
_cell.angle_beta   90.00
_cell.angle_gamma   90.00
#
_symmetry.space_group_name_H-M   'P 1'
#
loop_
_entity.id
_entity.type
_entity.pdbx_description
1 polymer ?
#
loop_
_entity_poly.entity_id
_entity_poly.type
_entity_poly.pdbx_seq_one_letter_code
_entity_poly.pdbx_strand_id
1 'polypeptide(L)' 'MTENTKKIVNTQVREEFYSSYIYLALAARLQTLNLPGMANWMTIQAKEEVDHAMGFSVLCWKETKSQY' A
#
# COMPACT_ATOMS: atom_id res chain seq x y z
N MET A 1 -10.30 -2.23 19.44
CA MET A 1 -8.90 -2.08 19.06
C MET A 1 -8.25 -1.04 19.96
N THR A 2 -7.09 -1.37 20.54
CA THR A 2 -6.39 -0.44 21.42
C THR A 2 -5.77 0.70 20.65
N GLU A 3 -5.43 1.79 21.34
CA GLU A 3 -4.75 2.93 20.71
C GLU A 3 -3.40 2.52 20.15
N ASN A 4 -2.68 1.65 20.85
CA ASN A 4 -1.39 1.17 20.37
C ASN A 4 -1.55 0.37 19.08
N THR A 5 -2.56 -0.51 19.02
CA THR A 5 -2.84 -1.30 17.82
C THR A 5 -3.24 -0.40 16.64
N LYS A 6 -4.05 0.64 16.90
CA LYS A 6 -4.41 1.62 15.87
C LYS A 6 -3.19 2.30 15.29
N LYS A 7 -2.24 2.69 16.14
CA LYS A 7 -1.00 3.32 15.68
C LYS A 7 -0.19 2.39 14.80
N ILE A 8 -0.10 1.12 15.18
CA ILE A 8 0.63 0.12 14.40
C ILE A 8 -0.02 -0.07 13.04
N VAL A 9 -1.35 -0.20 13.00
CA VAL A 9 -2.09 -0.37 11.73
C VAL A 9 -1.93 0.86 10.85
N ASN A 10 -2.05 2.06 11.42
CA ASN A 10 -1.90 3.30 10.65
C ASN A 10 -0.50 3.45 10.08
N THR A 11 0.52 3.05 10.86
CA THR A 11 1.90 3.05 10.37
C THR A 11 2.04 2.09 9.19
N GLN A 12 1.47 0.90 9.31
CA GLN A 12 1.52 -0.09 8.23
C GLN A 12 0.84 0.42 6.97
N VAL A 13 -0.31 1.07 7.11
CA VAL A 13 -1.02 1.66 5.97
C VAL A 13 -0.13 2.68 5.25
N ARG A 14 0.52 3.57 6.00
CA ARG A 14 1.43 4.55 5.41
C ARG A 14 2.60 3.89 4.70
N GLU A 15 3.18 2.86 5.30
CA GLU A 15 4.31 2.15 4.71
C GLU A 15 3.91 1.48 3.40
N GLU A 16 2.71 0.88 3.35
CA GLU A 16 2.21 0.25 2.15
C GLU A 16 1.97 1.27 1.02
N PHE A 17 1.40 2.44 1.33
CA PHE A 17 1.22 3.50 0.34
C PHE A 17 2.56 4.07 -0.12
N TYR A 18 3.50 4.21 0.79
CA TYR A 18 4.84 4.70 0.44
C TYR A 18 5.54 3.72 -0.50
N SER A 19 5.45 2.42 -0.21
CA SER A 19 6.01 1.38 -1.08
C SER A 19 5.37 1.41 -2.45
N SER A 20 4.05 1.59 -2.51
CA SER A 20 3.32 1.70 -3.77
C SER A 20 3.84 2.87 -4.60
N TYR A 21 4.04 4.02 -3.97
CA TYR A 21 4.58 5.21 -4.64
C TYR A 21 5.95 4.93 -5.23
N ILE A 22 6.84 4.30 -4.46
CA ILE A 22 8.19 3.97 -4.93
C ILE A 22 8.13 3.01 -6.11
N TYR A 23 7.29 1.99 -6.04
CA TYR A 23 7.16 1.03 -7.13
C TYR A 23 6.65 1.68 -8.40
N LEU A 24 5.69 2.62 -8.30
CA LEU A 24 5.20 3.36 -9.46
C LEU A 24 6.29 4.25 -10.07
N ALA A 25 7.08 4.90 -9.22
CA ALA A 25 8.19 5.72 -9.69
C ALA A 25 9.23 4.87 -10.43
N LEU A 26 9.54 3.68 -9.88
CA LEU A 26 10.45 2.74 -10.53
C LEU A 26 9.88 2.23 -11.85
N ALA A 27 8.58 1.94 -11.88
CA ALA A 27 7.93 1.49 -13.11
C ALA A 27 8.06 2.54 -14.21
N ALA A 28 7.82 3.81 -13.87
CA ALA A 28 7.97 4.91 -14.83
C ALA A 28 9.42 5.00 -15.34
N ARG A 29 10.39 4.85 -14.45
CA ARG A 29 11.80 4.88 -14.82
C ARG A 29 12.14 3.71 -15.74
N LEU A 30 11.64 2.52 -15.43
CA LEU A 30 11.89 1.33 -16.25
C LEU A 30 11.30 1.48 -17.66
N GLN A 31 10.17 2.18 -17.80
CA GLN A 31 9.61 2.48 -19.11
C GLN A 31 10.58 3.35 -19.91
N THR A 32 11.17 4.35 -19.29
CA THR A 32 12.14 5.23 -19.99
C THR A 32 13.39 4.47 -20.41
N LEU A 33 13.72 3.39 -19.70
CA LEU A 33 14.86 2.53 -20.02
C LEU A 33 14.51 1.41 -20.98
N ASN A 34 13.29 1.43 -21.51
CA ASN A 34 12.80 0.43 -22.47
C ASN A 34 12.80 -0.99 -21.90
N LEU A 35 12.32 -1.12 -20.66
CA LEU A 35 12.18 -2.39 -19.95
C LEU A 35 10.72 -2.61 -19.57
N PRO A 36 9.83 -2.80 -20.57
CA PRO A 36 8.38 -2.82 -20.30
C PRO A 36 7.94 -3.99 -19.43
N GLY A 37 8.61 -5.15 -19.53
CA GLY A 37 8.26 -6.30 -18.68
C GLY A 37 8.48 -6.01 -17.22
N MET A 38 9.64 -5.42 -16.87
CA MET A 38 9.95 -5.04 -15.50
C MET A 38 9.05 -3.92 -15.02
N ALA A 39 8.76 -2.95 -15.89
CA ALA A 39 7.84 -1.86 -15.58
C ALA A 39 6.46 -2.39 -15.24
N ASN A 40 5.97 -3.35 -16.02
CA ASN A 40 4.66 -3.97 -15.77
C ASN A 40 4.64 -4.71 -14.43
N TRP A 41 5.71 -5.44 -14.11
CA TRP A 41 5.82 -6.16 -12.85
C TRP A 41 5.77 -5.19 -11.67
N MET A 42 6.50 -4.08 -11.76
CA MET A 42 6.51 -3.05 -10.71
C MET A 42 5.14 -2.40 -10.55
N THR A 43 4.42 -2.19 -11.65
CA THR A 43 3.07 -1.63 -11.61
C THR A 43 2.11 -2.57 -10.87
N ILE A 44 2.24 -3.87 -11.11
CA ILE A 44 1.43 -4.88 -10.42
C ILE A 44 1.75 -4.88 -8.93
N GLN A 45 3.05 -4.80 -8.57
CA GLN A 45 3.45 -4.74 -7.17
C GLN A 45 2.90 -3.50 -6.48
N ALA A 46 2.91 -2.34 -7.17
CA ALA A 46 2.35 -1.11 -6.63
C ALA A 46 0.86 -1.28 -6.32
N LYS A 47 0.13 -1.91 -7.21
CA LYS A 47 -1.30 -2.15 -7.03
C LYS A 47 -1.56 -3.07 -5.85
N GLU A 48 -0.75 -4.11 -5.68
CA GLU A 48 -0.87 -5.02 -4.55
C GLU A 48 -0.64 -4.30 -3.22
N GLU A 49 0.34 -3.38 -3.18
CA GLU A 49 0.60 -2.60 -1.97
C GLU A 49 -0.58 -1.70 -1.62
N VAL A 50 -1.25 -1.12 -2.63
CA VAL A 50 -2.46 -0.32 -2.41
C VAL A 50 -3.58 -1.20 -1.86
N ASP A 51 -3.75 -2.41 -2.42
CA ASP A 51 -4.77 -3.35 -1.95
C ASP A 51 -4.53 -3.73 -0.50
N HIS A 52 -3.26 -3.97 -0.10
CA HIS A 52 -2.89 -4.24 1.29
C HIS A 52 -3.26 -3.07 2.19
N ALA A 53 -2.91 -1.84 1.77
CA ALA A 53 -3.21 -0.64 2.56
C ALA A 53 -4.71 -0.46 2.74
N MET A 54 -5.49 -0.68 1.69
CA MET A 54 -6.95 -0.58 1.76
C MET A 54 -7.53 -1.63 2.69
N GLY A 55 -6.99 -2.85 2.65
CA GLY A 55 -7.41 -3.92 3.56
C GLY A 55 -7.19 -3.55 5.02
N PHE A 56 -6.02 -3.02 5.35
CA PHE A 56 -5.72 -2.57 6.71
C PHE A 56 -6.63 -1.42 7.13
N SER A 57 -6.88 -0.47 6.24
CA SER A 57 -7.76 0.67 6.52
C SER A 57 -9.17 0.22 6.83
N VAL A 58 -9.70 -0.70 6.03
CA VAL A 58 -11.06 -1.23 6.23
C VAL A 58 -11.15 -1.99 7.53
N LEU A 59 -10.13 -2.80 7.85
CA LEU A 59 -10.09 -3.56 9.09
C LEU A 59 -10.11 -2.61 10.29
N CYS A 60 -9.28 -1.59 10.27
CA CYS A 60 -9.20 -0.60 11.34
C CYS A 60 -10.54 0.12 11.52
N TRP A 61 -11.18 0.49 10.43
CA TRP A 61 -12.48 1.16 10.45
C TRP A 61 -13.56 0.26 11.06
N LYS A 62 -13.61 -1.02 10.65
CA LYS A 62 -14.58 -1.97 11.16
C LYS A 62 -14.43 -2.20 12.66
N GLU A 63 -13.19 -2.34 13.13
CA GLU A 63 -12.92 -2.55 14.55
C GLU A 63 -13.35 -1.33 15.37
N THR A 64 -13.11 -0.13 14.85
CA THR A 64 -13.52 1.09 15.52
C THR A 64 -15.03 1.22 15.56
N LYS A 65 -15.70 0.94 14.43
CA LYS A 65 -17.15 1.05 14.33
C LYS A 65 -17.88 0.02 15.19
N SER A 66 -17.32 -1.19 15.31
CA SER A 66 -17.95 -2.26 16.07
C SER A 66 -18.02 -1.99 17.56
N GLN A 67 -17.31 -0.96 18.04
CA GLN A 67 -17.31 -0.56 19.45
C GLN A 67 -18.47 0.38 19.78
N TYR A 68 -19.22 0.83 18.79
CA TYR A 68 -20.37 1.69 18.97
C TYR A 68 -21.65 0.89 18.73
#